data_924a6fa325b946c2dea2bc49ca1830ea
#
_entry.id   924a6fa325b946c2dea2bc49ca1830ea
#
_cell.length_a   1.000
_cell.length_b   1.000
_cell.length_c   1.000
_cell.angle_alpha   90.00
_cell.angle_beta   90.00
_cell.angle_gamma   90.00
#
_symmetry.space_group_name_H-M   'P 1'
#
loop_
_entity.id
_entity.type
_entity.pdbx_description
1 polymer ?
#
loop_
_entity_poly.entity_id
_entity_poly.type
_entity_poly.pdbx_seq_one_letter_code
_entity_poly.pdbx_strand_id
1 'polypeptide(L)'
;LHDQILIDLYDAAIMDKHYYDKITASVGPVLSEINKSNASKILSSKAQPDEIELMDVIKNKKVLYIGLDSLTNPNIAQAVGKAFLSDLVSTAGKIYKEPNARYTLNLHCDELSEIIQDSFVKILNKAGGAGFQVTAYAQTIQDMEVALGSRAKAEVSEGNFNTLIMLRVKNEETANLLVKVLPQVGVVGHTQVSMVNDTPHGDDRVYFNTTNEDRVQTSSVPMIGVDDIVSLPKGQAYLLMSGCE
;
A
#
# COMPACT_ATOMS: atom_id res chain seq x y z
N LEU A 1 -34.60 -3.87 14.73
CA LEU A 1 -33.19 -3.82 15.16
C LEU A 1 -33.04 -4.14 16.65
N HIS A 2 -33.86 -3.54 17.54
CA HIS A 2 -33.78 -3.79 19.00
C HIS A 2 -34.04 -5.25 19.38
N ASP A 3 -34.99 -5.90 18.73
CA ASP A 3 -35.34 -7.30 19.01
C ASP A 3 -34.17 -8.25 18.62
N GLN A 4 -33.47 -7.98 17.54
CA GLN A 4 -32.35 -8.81 17.12
C GLN A 4 -31.15 -8.69 18.08
N ILE A 5 -30.85 -7.47 18.56
CA ILE A 5 -29.80 -7.25 19.57
C ILE A 5 -30.07 -7.98 20.85
N LEU A 6 -31.35 -7.99 21.28
CA LEU A 6 -31.77 -8.71 22.49
C LEU A 6 -31.64 -10.24 22.34
N ILE A 7 -31.97 -10.77 21.15
CA ILE A 7 -31.80 -12.19 20.84
C ILE A 7 -30.29 -12.54 20.86
N ASP A 8 -29.47 -11.75 20.19
CA ASP A 8 -27.99 -11.98 20.11
C ASP A 8 -27.37 -11.92 21.53
N LEU A 9 -27.82 -10.98 22.37
CA LEU A 9 -27.38 -10.89 23.78
C LEU A 9 -27.84 -12.11 24.61
N TYR A 10 -29.05 -12.57 24.40
CA TYR A 10 -29.57 -13.77 25.08
C TYR A 10 -28.77 -15.01 24.66
N ASP A 11 -28.53 -15.19 23.36
CA ASP A 11 -27.75 -16.31 22.84
C ASP A 11 -26.30 -16.27 23.37
N ALA A 12 -25.69 -15.10 23.46
CA ALA A 12 -24.37 -14.94 24.08
C ALA A 12 -24.40 -15.28 25.59
N ALA A 13 -25.48 -14.93 26.31
CA ALA A 13 -25.60 -15.18 27.73
C ALA A 13 -25.82 -16.67 28.10
N ILE A 14 -26.45 -17.43 27.21
CA ILE A 14 -26.69 -18.88 27.41
C ILE A 14 -25.55 -19.76 26.84
N MET A 15 -24.61 -19.16 26.11
CA MET A 15 -23.49 -19.87 25.54
C MET A 15 -22.58 -20.48 26.61
N ASP A 16 -22.03 -21.66 26.36
CA ASP A 16 -21.02 -22.23 27.26
C ASP A 16 -19.90 -21.25 27.55
N LYS A 17 -19.60 -21.02 28.83
CA LYS A 17 -18.65 -20.00 29.26
C LYS A 17 -17.27 -20.22 28.69
N HIS A 18 -16.79 -21.47 28.62
CA HIS A 18 -15.48 -21.77 28.10
C HIS A 18 -15.36 -21.48 26.58
N TYR A 19 -16.42 -21.78 25.86
CA TYR A 19 -16.52 -21.45 24.43
C TYR A 19 -16.62 -19.95 24.21
N TYR A 20 -17.45 -19.24 24.98
CA TYR A 20 -17.58 -17.78 24.95
C TYR A 20 -16.24 -17.10 25.22
N ASP A 21 -15.54 -17.49 26.30
CA ASP A 21 -14.23 -16.94 26.66
C ASP A 21 -13.20 -17.17 25.55
N LYS A 22 -13.24 -18.31 24.87
CA LYS A 22 -12.34 -18.64 23.76
C LYS A 22 -12.58 -17.76 22.52
N ILE A 23 -13.83 -17.55 22.12
CA ILE A 23 -14.16 -16.74 20.93
C ILE A 23 -13.99 -15.24 21.19
N THR A 24 -14.16 -14.79 22.43
CA THR A 24 -14.02 -13.37 22.81
C THR A 24 -12.63 -12.99 23.29
N ALA A 25 -11.73 -13.98 23.45
CA ALA A 25 -10.39 -13.77 24.02
C ALA A 25 -9.55 -12.73 23.26
N SER A 26 -9.70 -12.61 21.96
CA SER A 26 -8.99 -11.63 21.13
C SER A 26 -9.67 -10.26 21.08
N VAL A 27 -10.99 -10.22 21.15
CA VAL A 27 -11.79 -8.99 21.00
C VAL A 27 -12.02 -8.29 22.32
N GLY A 28 -12.27 -9.06 23.38
CA GLY A 28 -12.57 -8.54 24.72
C GLY A 28 -11.52 -7.56 25.26
N PRO A 29 -10.21 -7.88 25.23
CA PRO A 29 -9.16 -6.95 25.66
C PRO A 29 -9.16 -5.64 24.89
N VAL A 30 -9.28 -5.69 23.55
CA VAL A 30 -9.31 -4.50 22.68
C VAL A 30 -10.50 -3.60 23.01
N LEU A 31 -11.71 -4.17 23.14
CA LEU A 31 -12.90 -3.41 23.54
C LEU A 31 -12.76 -2.81 24.94
N SER A 32 -12.17 -3.56 25.89
CA SER A 32 -11.89 -3.05 27.23
C SER A 32 -10.93 -1.89 27.23
N GLU A 33 -9.88 -1.96 26.40
CA GLU A 33 -8.89 -0.90 26.23
C GLU A 33 -9.51 0.36 25.60
N ILE A 34 -10.30 0.20 24.54
CA ILE A 34 -11.08 1.30 23.93
C ILE A 34 -12.00 1.95 24.96
N ASN A 35 -12.77 1.17 25.72
CA ASN A 35 -13.71 1.68 26.72
C ASN A 35 -13.02 2.47 27.85
N LYS A 36 -11.79 2.13 28.20
CA LYS A 36 -10.98 2.83 29.22
C LYS A 36 -10.26 4.06 28.68
N SER A 37 -10.16 4.19 27.39
CA SER A 37 -9.46 5.28 26.71
C SER A 37 -10.37 6.47 26.40
N ASN A 38 -9.75 7.58 25.97
CA ASN A 38 -10.51 8.72 25.44
C ASN A 38 -11.28 8.41 24.16
N ALA A 39 -10.91 7.35 23.45
CA ALA A 39 -11.63 6.90 22.26
C ALA A 39 -13.08 6.49 22.58
N SER A 40 -13.35 6.02 23.79
CA SER A 40 -14.72 5.68 24.23
C SER A 40 -15.69 6.86 24.15
N LYS A 41 -15.20 8.10 24.34
CA LYS A 41 -16.05 9.30 24.24
C LYS A 41 -16.48 9.58 22.81
N ILE A 42 -15.66 9.20 21.84
CA ILE A 42 -15.89 9.43 20.40
C ILE A 42 -16.70 8.28 19.81
N LEU A 43 -16.43 7.04 20.26
CA LEU A 43 -17.03 5.81 19.74
C LEU A 43 -18.26 5.37 20.53
N SER A 44 -18.73 6.15 21.53
CA SER A 44 -19.86 5.77 22.35
C SER A 44 -21.17 5.86 21.55
N SER A 45 -22.05 4.86 21.76
CA SER A 45 -23.38 4.78 21.12
C SER A 45 -24.42 5.77 21.67
N LYS A 46 -24.05 6.64 22.59
CA LYS A 46 -24.97 7.68 23.08
C LYS A 46 -25.05 8.73 21.96
N ALA A 47 -26.22 8.81 21.35
CA ALA A 47 -26.54 9.86 20.39
C ALA A 47 -26.08 11.21 20.92
N GLN A 48 -25.01 11.73 20.35
CA GLN A 48 -24.47 13.06 20.65
C GLN A 48 -24.94 13.99 19.54
N PRO A 49 -25.18 15.26 19.84
CA PRO A 49 -25.54 16.25 18.81
C PRO A 49 -24.49 16.37 17.70
N ASP A 50 -23.27 15.88 17.96
CA ASP A 50 -22.12 15.93 17.04
C ASP A 50 -21.77 14.55 16.46
N GLU A 51 -22.73 13.62 16.33
CA GLU A 51 -22.53 12.33 15.71
C GLU A 51 -22.10 12.48 14.24
N ILE A 52 -21.02 11.79 13.86
CA ILE A 52 -20.47 11.84 12.50
C ILE A 52 -20.95 10.59 11.75
N GLU A 53 -21.76 10.82 10.71
CA GLU A 53 -22.12 9.79 9.74
C GLU A 53 -21.32 9.99 8.46
N LEU A 54 -20.63 8.94 7.96
CA LEU A 54 -19.81 9.03 6.75
C LEU A 54 -20.61 9.46 5.52
N MET A 55 -21.86 8.99 5.38
CA MET A 55 -22.72 9.43 4.29
C MET A 55 -23.02 10.93 4.34
N ASP A 56 -23.19 11.49 5.54
CA ASP A 56 -23.39 12.93 5.72
C ASP A 56 -22.15 13.74 5.36
N VAL A 57 -20.96 13.25 5.76
CA VAL A 57 -19.67 13.84 5.37
C VAL A 57 -19.53 13.89 3.86
N ILE A 58 -19.86 12.78 3.16
CA ILE A 58 -19.74 12.67 1.71
C ILE A 58 -20.77 13.55 0.99
N LYS A 59 -22.04 13.46 1.36
CA LYS A 59 -23.14 14.21 0.72
C LYS A 59 -22.97 15.71 0.87
N ASN A 60 -22.54 16.16 2.03
CA ASN A 60 -22.34 17.58 2.34
C ASN A 60 -20.92 18.09 2.07
N LYS A 61 -20.06 17.26 1.43
CA LYS A 61 -18.69 17.63 1.03
C LYS A 61 -17.87 18.19 2.21
N LYS A 62 -18.03 17.58 3.38
CA LYS A 62 -17.30 17.95 4.59
C LYS A 62 -15.89 17.36 4.57
N VAL A 63 -14.98 17.94 5.35
CA VAL A 63 -13.66 17.39 5.64
C VAL A 63 -13.72 16.67 6.98
N LEU A 64 -13.32 15.39 6.98
CA LEU A 64 -13.16 14.60 8.19
C LEU A 64 -11.68 14.32 8.39
N TYR A 65 -11.14 14.74 9.53
CA TYR A 65 -9.78 14.43 9.96
C TYR A 65 -9.83 13.47 11.14
N ILE A 66 -9.08 12.35 11.01
CA ILE A 66 -8.99 11.32 12.04
C ILE A 66 -7.53 11.23 12.48
N GLY A 67 -7.24 11.73 13.68
CA GLY A 67 -5.94 11.60 14.32
C GLY A 67 -5.88 10.31 15.11
N LEU A 68 -5.00 9.38 14.71
CA LEU A 68 -4.76 8.12 15.40
C LEU A 68 -3.38 8.18 16.06
N ASP A 69 -3.35 8.02 17.39
CA ASP A 69 -2.11 8.02 18.16
C ASP A 69 -1.52 6.60 18.20
N SER A 70 -0.80 6.22 17.14
CA SER A 70 -0.15 4.92 17.04
C SER A 70 1.07 4.77 17.94
N LEU A 71 1.69 5.87 18.37
CA LEU A 71 2.86 5.83 19.23
C LEU A 71 2.53 5.52 20.70
N THR A 72 1.45 6.13 21.22
CA THR A 72 1.08 5.94 22.64
C THR A 72 0.11 4.77 22.81
N ASN A 73 -0.81 4.59 21.86
CA ASN A 73 -1.89 3.60 21.94
C ASN A 73 -2.06 2.82 20.61
N PRO A 74 -1.07 2.03 20.17
CA PRO A 74 -1.07 1.38 18.86
C PRO A 74 -2.28 0.46 18.64
N ASN A 75 -2.67 -0.31 19.65
CA ASN A 75 -3.82 -1.23 19.53
C ASN A 75 -5.13 -0.50 19.26
N ILE A 76 -5.34 0.63 19.97
CA ILE A 76 -6.55 1.46 19.79
C ILE A 76 -6.52 2.13 18.43
N ALA A 77 -5.39 2.72 18.05
CA ALA A 77 -5.21 3.38 16.77
C ALA A 77 -5.51 2.41 15.60
N GLN A 78 -4.94 1.21 15.65
CA GLN A 78 -5.20 0.17 14.65
C GLN A 78 -6.66 -0.28 14.64
N ALA A 79 -7.26 -0.52 15.81
CA ALA A 79 -8.65 -0.98 15.90
C ALA A 79 -9.62 0.06 15.32
N VAL A 80 -9.45 1.33 15.69
CA VAL A 80 -10.27 2.44 15.19
C VAL A 80 -10.05 2.67 13.71
N GLY A 81 -8.80 2.71 13.23
CA GLY A 81 -8.48 2.88 11.82
C GLY A 81 -9.05 1.75 10.96
N LYS A 82 -8.92 0.50 11.40
CA LYS A 82 -9.48 -0.67 10.71
C LYS A 82 -11.01 -0.67 10.70
N ALA A 83 -11.65 -0.27 11.79
CA ALA A 83 -13.11 -0.13 11.86
C ALA A 83 -13.60 0.96 10.90
N PHE A 84 -12.92 2.11 10.85
CA PHE A 84 -13.21 3.19 9.92
C PHE A 84 -13.10 2.76 8.45
N LEU A 85 -12.02 2.07 8.07
CA LEU A 85 -11.88 1.53 6.72
C LEU A 85 -12.99 0.52 6.37
N SER A 86 -13.43 -0.29 7.33
CA SER A 86 -14.55 -1.22 7.13
C SER A 86 -15.87 -0.49 6.92
N ASP A 87 -16.11 0.60 7.64
CA ASP A 87 -17.30 1.44 7.45
C ASP A 87 -17.27 2.17 6.10
N LEU A 88 -16.10 2.62 5.64
CA LEU A 88 -15.94 3.16 4.28
C LEU A 88 -16.32 2.15 3.19
N VAL A 89 -15.96 0.87 3.33
CA VAL A 89 -16.39 -0.19 2.40
C VAL A 89 -17.90 -0.34 2.40
N SER A 90 -18.52 -0.33 3.60
CA SER A 90 -19.99 -0.39 3.75
C SER A 90 -20.65 0.81 3.09
N THR A 91 -20.09 1.99 3.29
CA THR A 91 -20.57 3.26 2.69
C THR A 91 -20.45 3.25 1.18
N ALA A 92 -19.35 2.77 0.60
CA ALA A 92 -19.21 2.56 -0.82
C ALA A 92 -20.31 1.63 -1.36
N GLY A 93 -20.60 0.55 -0.64
CA GLY A 93 -21.70 -0.37 -0.97
C GLY A 93 -23.09 0.26 -0.94
N LYS A 94 -23.34 1.21 -0.02
CA LYS A 94 -24.58 2.00 0.02
C LYS A 94 -24.67 2.92 -1.21
N ILE A 95 -23.57 3.62 -1.56
CA ILE A 95 -23.51 4.51 -2.72
C ILE A 95 -23.81 3.75 -4.03
N TYR A 96 -23.27 2.54 -4.19
CA TYR A 96 -23.56 1.72 -5.38
C TYR A 96 -25.05 1.36 -5.55
N LYS A 97 -25.81 1.34 -4.45
CA LYS A 97 -27.25 1.06 -4.50
C LYS A 97 -28.10 2.31 -4.76
N GLU A 98 -27.51 3.51 -4.66
CA GLU A 98 -28.25 4.76 -4.92
C GLU A 98 -28.26 5.04 -6.45
N PRO A 99 -29.43 5.01 -7.13
CA PRO A 99 -29.53 5.31 -8.53
C PRO A 99 -29.07 6.74 -8.82
N ASN A 100 -28.17 6.92 -9.79
CA ASN A 100 -27.66 8.22 -10.23
C ASN A 100 -26.82 9.00 -9.17
N ALA A 101 -26.44 8.39 -8.07
CA ALA A 101 -25.54 9.02 -7.10
C ALA A 101 -24.15 9.20 -7.72
N ARG A 102 -23.65 10.44 -7.67
CA ARG A 102 -22.30 10.79 -8.08
C ARG A 102 -21.64 11.55 -6.94
N TYR A 103 -20.91 10.82 -6.15
CA TYR A 103 -20.13 11.39 -5.06
C TYR A 103 -18.64 11.32 -5.41
N THR A 104 -17.86 12.24 -4.85
CA THR A 104 -16.41 12.15 -4.87
C THR A 104 -15.92 12.21 -3.44
N LEU A 105 -15.14 11.20 -3.05
CA LEU A 105 -14.47 11.14 -1.76
C LEU A 105 -12.97 11.02 -2.00
N ASN A 106 -12.21 11.98 -1.49
CA ASN A 106 -10.75 11.91 -1.46
C ASN A 106 -10.32 11.33 -0.10
N LEU A 107 -9.76 10.14 -0.12
CA LEU A 107 -9.22 9.46 1.06
C LEU A 107 -7.70 9.59 1.06
N HIS A 108 -7.15 10.23 2.09
CA HIS A 108 -5.72 10.31 2.32
C HIS A 108 -5.36 9.46 3.53
N CYS A 109 -4.49 8.47 3.35
CA CYS A 109 -4.03 7.58 4.40
C CYS A 109 -2.53 7.81 4.62
N ASP A 110 -2.18 8.53 5.67
CA ASP A 110 -0.79 8.67 6.11
C ASP A 110 -0.39 7.43 6.93
N GLU A 111 0.87 7.00 6.81
CA GLU A 111 1.38 5.78 7.42
C GLU A 111 0.45 4.57 7.21
N LEU A 112 0.13 4.28 5.94
CA LEU A 112 -0.83 3.25 5.57
C LEU A 112 -0.57 1.90 6.25
N SER A 113 0.68 1.52 6.48
CA SER A 113 1.07 0.27 7.14
C SER A 113 0.45 0.08 8.52
N GLU A 114 0.14 1.17 9.25
CA GLU A 114 -0.47 1.10 10.58
C GLU A 114 -1.94 0.64 10.56
N ILE A 115 -2.66 0.91 9.48
CA ILE A 115 -4.11 0.67 9.40
C ILE A 115 -4.53 -0.26 8.26
N ILE A 116 -3.61 -0.63 7.37
CA ILE A 116 -3.92 -1.47 6.20
C ILE A 116 -4.48 -2.83 6.62
N GLN A 117 -5.52 -3.26 5.91
CA GLN A 117 -6.15 -4.58 6.06
C GLN A 117 -6.94 -4.94 4.80
N ASP A 118 -7.58 -6.10 4.78
CA ASP A 118 -8.39 -6.57 3.64
C ASP A 118 -9.49 -5.59 3.21
N SER A 119 -10.02 -4.77 4.12
CA SER A 119 -11.01 -3.73 3.78
C SER A 119 -10.41 -2.64 2.90
N PHE A 120 -9.15 -2.24 3.16
CA PHE A 120 -8.46 -1.27 2.32
C PHE A 120 -8.24 -1.80 0.90
N VAL A 121 -7.82 -3.05 0.76
CA VAL A 121 -7.68 -3.70 -0.54
C VAL A 121 -9.01 -3.70 -1.31
N LYS A 122 -10.14 -3.92 -0.61
CA LYS A 122 -11.48 -3.84 -1.22
C LYS A 122 -11.83 -2.42 -1.67
N ILE A 123 -11.41 -1.39 -0.93
CA ILE A 123 -11.60 0.02 -1.33
C ILE A 123 -10.85 0.26 -2.64
N LEU A 124 -9.58 -0.09 -2.72
CA LEU A 124 -8.77 0.09 -3.93
C LEU A 124 -9.40 -0.63 -5.15
N ASN A 125 -9.83 -1.88 -4.97
CA ASN A 125 -10.32 -2.70 -6.07
C ASN A 125 -11.71 -2.30 -6.57
N LYS A 126 -12.58 -1.76 -5.71
CA LYS A 126 -14.01 -1.65 -5.99
C LYS A 126 -14.62 -0.28 -5.76
N ALA A 127 -14.05 0.55 -4.87
CA ALA A 127 -14.70 1.79 -4.49
C ALA A 127 -14.52 2.93 -5.51
N GLY A 128 -13.66 2.78 -6.51
CA GLY A 128 -13.48 3.76 -7.60
C GLY A 128 -14.79 4.08 -8.33
N GLY A 129 -15.62 3.06 -8.60
CA GLY A 129 -16.94 3.26 -9.21
C GLY A 129 -17.94 3.97 -8.30
N ALA A 130 -17.72 4.00 -6.99
CA ALA A 130 -18.47 4.82 -6.03
C ALA A 130 -17.90 6.24 -5.88
N GLY A 131 -16.86 6.60 -6.66
CA GLY A 131 -16.23 7.93 -6.66
C GLY A 131 -15.13 8.11 -5.60
N PHE A 132 -14.58 7.01 -5.08
CA PHE A 132 -13.47 7.07 -4.13
C PHE A 132 -12.15 7.26 -4.87
N GLN A 133 -11.39 8.24 -4.46
CA GLN A 133 -10.03 8.52 -4.89
C GLN A 133 -9.11 8.36 -3.69
N VAL A 134 -8.14 7.46 -3.78
CA VAL A 134 -7.29 7.09 -2.65
C VAL A 134 -5.87 7.54 -2.89
N THR A 135 -5.33 8.28 -1.92
CA THR A 135 -3.90 8.60 -1.82
C THR A 135 -3.35 7.96 -0.56
N ALA A 136 -2.37 7.10 -0.72
CA ALA A 136 -1.74 6.40 0.39
C ALA A 136 -0.26 6.75 0.47
N TYR A 137 0.22 6.94 1.70
CA TYR A 137 1.61 7.22 1.99
C TYR A 137 2.19 6.05 2.78
N ALA A 138 3.30 5.51 2.32
CA ALA A 138 3.99 4.40 2.95
C ALA A 138 5.51 4.60 2.86
N GLN A 139 6.25 4.07 3.81
CA GLN A 139 7.71 4.19 3.82
C GLN A 139 8.36 3.07 3.01
N THR A 140 7.92 1.83 3.23
CA THR A 140 8.42 0.65 2.51
C THR A 140 7.28 -0.29 2.15
N ILE A 141 7.50 -1.13 1.13
CA ILE A 141 6.54 -2.19 0.77
C ILE A 141 6.51 -3.30 1.83
N GLN A 142 7.64 -3.55 2.49
CA GLN A 142 7.76 -4.56 3.52
C GLN A 142 6.87 -4.25 4.73
N ASP A 143 6.71 -2.99 5.11
CA ASP A 143 5.80 -2.59 6.19
C ASP A 143 4.36 -2.98 5.85
N MET A 144 3.97 -2.83 4.59
CA MET A 144 2.65 -3.29 4.11
C MET A 144 2.53 -4.82 4.09
N GLU A 145 3.60 -5.54 3.68
CA GLU A 145 3.63 -7.01 3.70
C GLU A 145 3.44 -7.54 5.12
N VAL A 146 4.15 -6.97 6.09
CA VAL A 146 4.03 -7.32 7.51
C VAL A 146 2.62 -7.04 8.03
N ALA A 147 2.08 -5.88 7.75
CA ALA A 147 0.75 -5.47 8.22
C ALA A 147 -0.38 -6.33 7.64
N LEU A 148 -0.28 -6.73 6.36
CA LEU A 148 -1.25 -7.61 5.68
C LEU A 148 -1.00 -9.09 5.96
N GLY A 149 0.17 -9.45 6.53
CA GLY A 149 0.59 -10.83 6.75
C GLY A 149 0.80 -11.64 5.46
N SER A 150 0.92 -10.97 4.31
CA SER A 150 1.03 -11.63 3.01
C SER A 150 1.62 -10.69 1.95
N ARG A 151 2.71 -11.14 1.33
CA ARG A 151 3.33 -10.46 0.19
C ARG A 151 2.36 -10.34 -0.99
N ALA A 152 1.63 -11.40 -1.31
CA ALA A 152 0.66 -11.38 -2.41
C ALA A 152 -0.44 -10.33 -2.22
N LYS A 153 -0.90 -10.10 -0.97
CA LYS A 153 -1.88 -9.03 -0.70
C LYS A 153 -1.27 -7.63 -0.84
N ALA A 154 -0.02 -7.44 -0.47
CA ALA A 154 0.69 -6.18 -0.65
C ALA A 154 0.87 -5.88 -2.15
N GLU A 155 1.30 -6.86 -2.95
CA GLU A 155 1.44 -6.76 -4.41
C GLU A 155 0.09 -6.43 -5.09
N VAL A 156 -1.03 -7.06 -4.65
CA VAL A 156 -2.37 -6.72 -5.14
C VAL A 156 -2.76 -5.29 -4.79
N SER A 157 -2.43 -4.83 -3.58
CA SER A 157 -2.72 -3.45 -3.16
C SER A 157 -1.94 -2.45 -4.00
N GLU A 158 -0.66 -2.71 -4.23
CA GLU A 158 0.22 -1.90 -5.05
C GLU A 158 -0.26 -1.81 -6.50
N GLY A 159 -0.59 -2.94 -7.11
CA GLY A 159 -1.06 -3.02 -8.50
C GLY A 159 -2.39 -2.29 -8.77
N ASN A 160 -3.10 -1.87 -7.72
CA ASN A 160 -4.33 -1.08 -7.85
C ASN A 160 -4.12 0.44 -7.79
N PHE A 161 -2.90 0.91 -7.55
CA PHE A 161 -2.58 2.32 -7.66
C PHE A 161 -2.20 2.68 -9.10
N ASN A 162 -2.90 3.63 -9.68
CA ASN A 162 -2.65 4.13 -11.05
C ASN A 162 -1.49 5.12 -11.13
N THR A 163 -1.13 5.70 -10.00
CA THR A 163 -0.07 6.69 -9.90
C THR A 163 0.87 6.30 -8.77
N LEU A 164 2.16 6.27 -9.07
CA LEU A 164 3.22 6.04 -8.10
C LEU A 164 4.12 7.28 -8.05
N ILE A 165 4.25 7.87 -6.88
CA ILE A 165 5.21 8.95 -6.61
C ILE A 165 6.27 8.38 -5.68
N MET A 166 7.49 8.22 -6.18
CA MET A 166 8.59 7.63 -5.44
C MET A 166 9.65 8.69 -5.14
N LEU A 167 9.76 9.02 -3.87
CA LEU A 167 10.86 9.80 -3.32
C LEU A 167 12.11 8.89 -3.20
N ARG A 168 13.24 9.47 -2.79
CA ARG A 168 14.43 8.69 -2.50
C ARG A 168 14.13 7.62 -1.44
N VAL A 169 14.35 6.36 -1.79
CA VAL A 169 14.25 5.21 -0.89
C VAL A 169 15.62 4.58 -0.69
N LYS A 170 15.84 3.92 0.45
CA LYS A 170 17.09 3.20 0.73
C LYS A 170 16.96 1.70 0.47
N ASN A 171 15.75 1.22 0.38
CA ASN A 171 15.42 -0.19 0.25
C ASN A 171 15.32 -0.56 -1.24
N GLU A 172 16.11 -1.54 -1.67
CA GLU A 172 16.14 -2.00 -3.06
C GLU A 172 14.80 -2.59 -3.51
N GLU A 173 14.11 -3.34 -2.67
CA GLU A 173 12.81 -3.93 -3.02
C GLU A 173 11.76 -2.85 -3.26
N THR A 174 11.76 -1.79 -2.44
CA THR A 174 10.87 -0.64 -2.65
C THR A 174 11.24 0.10 -3.95
N ALA A 175 12.53 0.29 -4.25
CA ALA A 175 12.95 0.88 -5.51
C ALA A 175 12.52 0.04 -6.73
N ASN A 176 12.58 -1.28 -6.61
CA ASN A 176 12.18 -2.21 -7.65
C ASN A 176 10.69 -2.13 -8.03
N LEU A 177 9.81 -1.54 -7.21
CA LEU A 177 8.41 -1.28 -7.58
C LEU A 177 8.34 -0.38 -8.83
N LEU A 178 9.19 0.64 -8.89
CA LEU A 178 9.24 1.54 -10.04
C LEU A 178 10.00 0.90 -11.20
N VAL A 179 11.17 0.30 -10.93
CA VAL A 179 12.05 -0.27 -11.97
C VAL A 179 11.36 -1.36 -12.78
N LYS A 180 10.57 -2.24 -12.14
CA LYS A 180 9.89 -3.37 -12.80
C LYS A 180 8.75 -2.96 -13.72
N VAL A 181 8.14 -1.80 -13.50
CA VAL A 181 7.02 -1.31 -14.30
C VAL A 181 7.50 -0.57 -15.54
N LEU A 182 8.74 -0.06 -15.51
CA LEU A 182 9.33 0.68 -16.62
C LEU A 182 9.84 -0.24 -17.72
N PRO A 183 9.78 0.20 -19.01
CA PRO A 183 10.31 -0.59 -20.11
C PRO A 183 11.83 -0.69 -20.02
N GLN A 184 12.35 -1.74 -20.62
CA GLN A 184 13.79 -1.86 -20.83
C GLN A 184 14.22 -1.10 -22.08
N VAL A 185 15.41 -0.52 -22.04
CA VAL A 185 16.03 0.20 -23.16
C VAL A 185 17.26 -0.55 -23.67
N GLY A 186 17.43 -0.59 -24.98
CA GLY A 186 18.62 -1.18 -25.60
C GLY A 186 19.80 -0.21 -25.52
N VAL A 187 20.87 -0.61 -24.84
CA VAL A 187 22.13 0.14 -24.80
C VAL A 187 23.14 -0.56 -25.66
N VAL A 188 23.76 0.19 -26.60
CA VAL A 188 24.81 -0.32 -27.47
C VAL A 188 26.16 -0.07 -26.81
N GLY A 189 26.77 -1.15 -26.35
CA GLY A 189 28.14 -1.14 -25.83
C GLY A 189 29.17 -1.43 -26.93
N HIS A 190 30.22 -0.64 -27.00
CA HIS A 190 31.39 -0.90 -27.84
C HIS A 190 32.49 -1.46 -26.96
N THR A 191 32.94 -2.66 -27.26
CA THR A 191 34.09 -3.27 -26.60
C THR A 191 35.20 -3.49 -27.62
N GLN A 192 36.32 -2.87 -27.38
CA GLN A 192 37.55 -3.15 -28.18
C GLN A 192 38.30 -4.29 -27.49
N VAL A 193 38.47 -5.36 -28.22
CA VAL A 193 39.25 -6.51 -27.76
C VAL A 193 40.54 -6.54 -28.60
N SER A 194 41.68 -6.29 -27.95
CA SER A 194 42.99 -6.46 -28.54
C SER A 194 43.54 -7.85 -28.19
N MET A 195 43.70 -8.70 -29.17
CA MET A 195 44.37 -9.99 -29.01
C MET A 195 45.75 -9.93 -29.60
N VAL A 196 46.71 -10.35 -28.79
CA VAL A 196 48.10 -10.57 -29.27
C VAL A 196 48.26 -12.09 -29.40
N ASN A 197 48.38 -12.56 -30.62
CA ASN A 197 48.70 -13.97 -30.90
C ASN A 197 50.18 -14.09 -31.20
N ASP A 198 50.87 -14.91 -30.42
CA ASP A 198 52.21 -15.36 -30.68
C ASP A 198 52.14 -16.62 -31.56
N THR A 199 52.65 -16.52 -32.79
CA THR A 199 52.75 -17.67 -33.69
C THR A 199 54.18 -18.16 -33.65
N PRO A 200 54.46 -19.35 -33.07
CA PRO A 200 55.80 -19.92 -33.08
C PRO A 200 56.15 -20.31 -34.54
N HIS A 201 56.94 -19.53 -35.16
CA HIS A 201 57.63 -19.91 -36.41
C HIS A 201 59.02 -20.44 -36.03
N GLY A 202 59.45 -21.52 -36.68
CA GLY A 202 60.71 -22.25 -36.42
C GLY A 202 62.01 -21.47 -36.68
N ASP A 203 61.97 -20.18 -36.87
CA ASP A 203 63.11 -19.26 -36.88
C ASP A 203 62.95 -18.29 -35.67
N ASP A 204 63.98 -18.06 -34.90
CA ASP A 204 64.04 -17.26 -33.66
C ASP A 204 63.54 -15.80 -33.75
N ARG A 205 62.54 -15.54 -34.56
CA ARG A 205 61.88 -14.23 -34.70
C ARG A 205 60.44 -14.34 -34.20
N VAL A 206 60.15 -13.70 -33.08
CA VAL A 206 58.79 -13.55 -32.51
C VAL A 206 58.02 -12.53 -33.35
N TYR A 207 57.01 -12.99 -34.10
CA TYR A 207 56.09 -12.11 -34.82
C TYR A 207 54.83 -11.94 -34.00
N PHE A 208 54.67 -10.77 -33.40
CA PHE A 208 53.40 -10.39 -32.74
C PHE A 208 52.41 -9.95 -33.81
N ASN A 209 51.31 -10.67 -33.91
CA ASN A 209 50.17 -10.23 -34.70
C ASN A 209 49.11 -9.68 -33.73
N THR A 210 48.86 -8.38 -33.82
CA THR A 210 47.82 -7.71 -33.00
C THR A 210 46.57 -7.63 -33.85
N THR A 211 45.52 -8.33 -33.43
CA THR A 211 44.21 -8.21 -34.06
C THR A 211 43.31 -7.40 -33.10
N ASN A 212 42.83 -6.25 -33.59
CA ASN A 212 41.84 -5.44 -32.92
C ASN A 212 40.47 -5.82 -33.48
N GLU A 213 39.59 -6.33 -32.63
CA GLU A 213 38.19 -6.56 -32.96
C GLU A 213 37.34 -5.55 -32.20
N ASP A 214 36.54 -4.78 -32.94
CA ASP A 214 35.49 -3.95 -32.38
C ASP A 214 34.22 -4.83 -32.26
N ARG A 215 33.85 -5.17 -31.04
CA ARG A 215 32.58 -5.89 -30.74
C ARG A 215 31.53 -4.88 -30.35
N VAL A 216 30.44 -4.87 -31.12
CA VAL A 216 29.22 -4.12 -30.80
C VAL A 216 28.27 -5.09 -30.14
N GLN A 217 27.91 -4.85 -28.88
CA GLN A 217 26.95 -5.65 -28.14
C GLN A 217 25.78 -4.76 -27.72
N THR A 218 24.56 -5.18 -28.07
CA THR A 218 23.35 -4.55 -27.56
C THR A 218 22.90 -5.30 -26.30
N SER A 219 22.84 -4.60 -25.18
CA SER A 219 22.29 -5.13 -23.92
C SER A 219 21.01 -4.41 -23.58
N SER A 220 20.03 -5.14 -23.03
CA SER A 220 18.79 -4.58 -22.53
C SER A 220 18.97 -4.24 -21.05
N VAL A 221 18.75 -2.98 -20.70
CA VAL A 221 18.88 -2.49 -19.31
C VAL A 221 17.59 -1.78 -18.92
N PRO A 222 17.22 -1.76 -17.61
CA PRO A 222 16.10 -0.96 -17.14
C PRO A 222 16.29 0.52 -17.51
N MET A 223 15.19 1.21 -17.86
CA MET A 223 15.23 2.64 -18.19
C MET A 223 15.76 3.49 -17.03
N ILE A 224 15.45 3.09 -15.80
CA ILE A 224 15.95 3.69 -14.55
C ILE A 224 16.48 2.55 -13.70
N GLY A 225 17.69 2.72 -13.16
CA GLY A 225 18.30 1.75 -12.25
C GLY A 225 17.86 1.96 -10.80
N VAL A 226 18.03 0.94 -9.98
CA VAL A 226 17.83 1.05 -8.52
C VAL A 226 18.73 2.13 -7.93
N ASP A 227 19.98 2.23 -8.42
CA ASP A 227 20.96 3.20 -7.95
C ASP A 227 20.51 4.65 -8.20
N ASP A 228 19.80 4.92 -9.29
CA ASP A 228 19.26 6.24 -9.62
C ASP A 228 18.22 6.67 -8.58
N ILE A 229 17.40 5.71 -8.09
CA ILE A 229 16.36 5.97 -7.10
C ILE A 229 16.98 6.15 -5.70
N VAL A 230 17.92 5.30 -5.34
CA VAL A 230 18.61 5.35 -4.03
C VAL A 230 19.46 6.61 -3.89
N SER A 231 20.07 7.08 -4.97
CA SER A 231 20.89 8.29 -5.00
C SER A 231 20.12 9.57 -5.28
N LEU A 232 18.78 9.49 -5.43
CA LEU A 232 17.95 10.65 -5.79
C LEU A 232 18.16 11.81 -4.80
N PRO A 233 18.43 13.04 -5.28
CA PRO A 233 18.61 14.20 -4.42
C PRO A 233 17.37 14.50 -3.58
N LYS A 234 17.59 15.11 -2.40
CA LYS A 234 16.48 15.54 -1.52
C LYS A 234 15.55 16.50 -2.24
N GLY A 235 14.24 16.26 -2.13
CA GLY A 235 13.21 17.11 -2.74
C GLY A 235 12.89 16.75 -4.19
N GLN A 236 13.48 15.69 -4.73
CA GLN A 236 13.13 15.13 -6.03
C GLN A 236 12.32 13.84 -5.88
N ALA A 237 11.53 13.53 -6.89
CA ALA A 237 10.71 12.32 -6.96
C ALA A 237 10.59 11.85 -8.40
N TYR A 238 10.44 10.56 -8.58
CA TYR A 238 9.93 9.97 -9.81
C TYR A 238 8.41 9.90 -9.73
N LEU A 239 7.76 10.26 -10.83
CA LEU A 239 6.31 10.18 -10.99
C LEU A 239 5.99 9.22 -12.14
N LEU A 240 5.29 8.14 -11.82
CA LEU A 240 4.72 7.22 -12.80
C LEU A 240 3.20 7.36 -12.78
N MET A 241 2.61 7.72 -13.91
CA MET A 241 1.17 7.85 -14.08
C MET A 241 0.69 6.89 -15.17
N SER A 242 -0.26 6.03 -14.85
CA SER A 242 -0.90 5.17 -15.84
C SER A 242 -1.97 5.95 -16.60
N GLY A 243 -2.01 5.81 -17.93
CA GLY A 243 -3.04 6.43 -18.77
C GLY A 243 -2.79 7.89 -19.18
N CYS A 244 -1.57 8.40 -19.01
CA CYS A 244 -1.13 9.62 -19.67
C CYS A 244 -0.47 9.22 -21.00
N GLU A 245 -1.17 9.47 -22.12
CA GLU A 245 -0.60 9.45 -23.46
C GLU A 245 0.08 10.80 -23.77
#